data_1cc6ee0e2759bdd4096ba6e6b0480309
#
_entry.id   1cc6ee0e2759bdd4096ba6e6b0480309
#
_cell.length_a   1.000
_cell.length_b   1.000
_cell.length_c   1.000
_cell.angle_alpha   90.00
_cell.angle_beta   90.00
_cell.angle_gamma   90.00
#
_symmetry.space_group_name_H-M   'P 1'
#
loop_
_entity.id
_entity.type
_entity.pdbx_description
1 polymer ?
#
loop_
_entity_poly.entity_id
_entity_poly.type
_entity_poly.pdbx_seq_one_letter_code
_entity_poly.pdbx_strand_id
1 'polypeptide(L)'
;VPENSESSLFKWVAVLTGSKNALKGIGFFLGGLLLTLVGFQAGMLILVAIVGTALVTTASMMHGGLGKADGEAKFRHMFSNDRAINVLAAARVFLFASRDVWFVVGLPVYLSTVLGWSYWGVGAFLAIWVIGYGAVQASAAPILRRRSRETGHHPHGRPATRLACVLAFFPAAIAVALTADFDPTTVLVTGLIAFGFVFAMNSAVHSYLVLSYARDDKVTMNVGFYYMANAGGRLHGTVLSGALYQWYGLTGCLWASVAFVLGAAFLSLMLPSS
;
A
#
# COMPACT_ATOMS: atom_id res chain seq x y z
N VAL A 1 -19.20 12.19 22.84
CA VAL A 1 -19.60 11.99 21.42
C VAL A 1 -20.55 10.81 21.43
N PRO A 2 -21.77 10.88 20.85
CA PRO A 2 -22.72 9.77 20.87
C PRO A 2 -22.11 8.54 20.15
N GLU A 3 -22.29 7.38 20.72
CA GLU A 3 -21.80 6.06 20.25
C GLU A 3 -22.15 5.77 18.77
N ASN A 4 -23.20 6.38 18.26
CA ASN A 4 -23.63 6.31 16.86
C ASN A 4 -22.73 7.06 15.87
N SER A 5 -21.98 8.08 16.29
CA SER A 5 -21.12 8.87 15.40
C SER A 5 -19.80 8.17 15.09
N GLU A 6 -19.22 7.45 16.05
CA GLU A 6 -18.00 6.67 15.84
C GLU A 6 -18.23 5.47 14.89
N SER A 7 -19.35 4.79 15.04
CA SER A 7 -19.70 3.67 14.14
C SER A 7 -19.95 4.14 12.72
N SER A 8 -20.56 5.31 12.55
CA SER A 8 -20.81 5.95 11.24
C SER A 8 -19.50 6.39 10.58
N LEU A 9 -18.63 7.09 11.30
CA LEU A 9 -17.33 7.53 10.79
C LEU A 9 -16.48 6.33 10.32
N PHE A 10 -16.49 5.25 11.09
CA PHE A 10 -15.76 4.05 10.76
C PHE A 10 -16.28 3.36 9.49
N LYS A 11 -17.61 3.33 9.32
CA LYS A 11 -18.26 2.80 8.11
C LYS A 11 -17.85 3.62 6.88
N TRP A 12 -17.85 4.95 6.98
CA TRP A 12 -17.42 5.81 5.89
C TRP A 12 -15.94 5.65 5.56
N VAL A 13 -15.05 5.52 6.54
CA VAL A 13 -13.61 5.26 6.31
C VAL A 13 -13.41 3.90 5.63
N ALA A 14 -14.15 2.87 6.02
CA ALA A 14 -14.09 1.56 5.38
C ALA A 14 -14.58 1.61 3.92
N VAL A 15 -15.69 2.30 3.66
CA VAL A 15 -16.23 2.51 2.30
C VAL A 15 -15.25 3.29 1.44
N LEU A 16 -14.68 4.38 1.94
CA LEU A 16 -13.68 5.18 1.22
C LEU A 16 -12.42 4.38 0.90
N THR A 17 -11.94 3.57 1.84
CA THR A 17 -10.76 2.72 1.62
C THR A 17 -11.04 1.61 0.61
N GLY A 18 -12.20 0.96 0.70
CA GLY A 18 -12.66 -0.05 -0.24
C GLY A 18 -12.83 0.52 -1.65
N SER A 19 -13.51 1.65 -1.78
CA SER A 19 -13.70 2.37 -3.05
C SER A 19 -12.37 2.76 -3.69
N LYS A 20 -11.41 3.27 -2.90
CA LYS A 20 -10.07 3.62 -3.38
C LYS A 20 -9.33 2.42 -3.96
N ASN A 21 -9.40 1.26 -3.32
CA ASN A 21 -8.73 0.05 -3.81
C ASN A 21 -9.45 -0.53 -5.05
N ALA A 22 -10.78 -0.50 -5.08
CA ALA A 22 -11.58 -0.91 -6.24
C ALA A 22 -11.29 -0.02 -7.46
N LEU A 23 -11.31 1.31 -7.29
CA LEU A 23 -10.98 2.27 -8.34
C LEU A 23 -9.54 2.11 -8.84
N LYS A 24 -8.59 1.78 -7.96
CA LYS A 24 -7.21 1.49 -8.36
C LYS A 24 -7.13 0.23 -9.22
N GLY A 25 -7.87 -0.84 -8.85
CA GLY A 25 -7.96 -2.05 -9.66
C GLY A 25 -8.56 -1.78 -11.05
N ILE A 26 -9.67 -1.04 -11.10
CA ILE A 26 -10.29 -0.59 -12.37
C ILE A 26 -9.28 0.21 -13.20
N GLY A 27 -8.49 1.09 -12.55
CA GLY A 27 -7.45 1.87 -13.24
C GLY A 27 -6.38 1.00 -13.91
N PHE A 28 -5.92 -0.08 -13.28
CA PHE A 28 -4.98 -1.02 -13.90
C PHE A 28 -5.59 -1.74 -15.11
N PHE A 29 -6.84 -2.16 -14.97
CA PHE A 29 -7.56 -2.83 -16.04
C PHE A 29 -7.79 -1.90 -17.25
N LEU A 30 -8.27 -0.67 -17.00
CA LEU A 30 -8.44 0.34 -18.03
C LEU A 30 -7.12 0.77 -18.67
N GLY A 31 -6.04 0.86 -17.89
CA GLY A 31 -4.69 1.14 -18.39
C GLY A 31 -4.19 0.07 -19.36
N GLY A 32 -4.35 -1.21 -19.00
CA GLY A 32 -4.01 -2.32 -19.88
C GLY A 32 -4.84 -2.34 -21.16
N LEU A 33 -6.15 -2.07 -21.06
CA LEU A 33 -7.04 -1.95 -22.21
C LEU A 33 -6.62 -0.78 -23.12
N LEU A 34 -6.37 0.38 -22.54
CA LEU A 34 -5.95 1.58 -23.27
C LEU A 34 -4.67 1.34 -24.06
N LEU A 35 -3.65 0.74 -23.41
CA LEU A 35 -2.39 0.37 -24.07
C LEU A 35 -2.58 -0.61 -25.22
N THR A 36 -3.52 -1.55 -25.08
CA THR A 36 -3.83 -2.54 -26.11
C THR A 36 -4.53 -1.92 -27.32
N LEU A 37 -5.46 -0.98 -27.09
CA LEU A 37 -6.30 -0.40 -28.16
C LEU A 37 -5.62 0.74 -28.92
N VAL A 38 -4.92 1.63 -28.21
CA VAL A 38 -4.38 2.87 -28.81
C VAL A 38 -2.88 3.02 -28.70
N GLY A 39 -2.21 2.10 -28.02
CA GLY A 39 -0.77 2.14 -27.79
C GLY A 39 -0.34 3.18 -26.76
N PHE A 40 1.00 3.27 -26.52
CA PHE A 40 1.55 4.06 -25.41
C PHE A 40 1.34 5.57 -25.57
N GLN A 41 1.67 6.12 -26.74
CA GLN A 41 1.64 7.58 -26.95
C GLN A 41 0.21 8.14 -26.89
N ALA A 42 -0.73 7.53 -27.64
CA ALA A 42 -2.13 7.95 -27.62
C ALA A 42 -2.77 7.71 -26.24
N GLY A 43 -2.44 6.60 -25.57
CA GLY A 43 -2.87 6.32 -24.21
C GLY A 43 -2.44 7.41 -23.21
N MET A 44 -1.17 7.87 -23.28
CA MET A 44 -0.67 8.98 -22.45
C MET A 44 -1.40 10.29 -22.74
N LEU A 45 -1.66 10.63 -24.01
CA LEU A 45 -2.41 11.83 -24.37
C LEU A 45 -3.85 11.81 -23.85
N ILE A 46 -4.51 10.66 -23.92
CA ILE A 46 -5.86 10.47 -23.35
C ILE A 46 -5.84 10.69 -21.83
N LEU A 47 -4.86 10.12 -21.11
CA LEU A 47 -4.71 10.34 -19.67
C LEU A 47 -4.45 11.80 -19.34
N VAL A 48 -3.60 12.49 -20.10
CA VAL A 48 -3.37 13.94 -19.94
C VAL A 48 -4.67 14.72 -20.14
N ALA A 49 -5.46 14.40 -21.16
CA ALA A 49 -6.73 15.06 -21.41
C ALA A 49 -7.73 14.83 -20.27
N ILE A 50 -7.83 13.60 -19.73
CA ILE A 50 -8.72 13.28 -18.61
C ILE A 50 -8.30 14.05 -17.34
N VAL A 51 -7.01 14.02 -17.00
CA VAL A 51 -6.49 14.72 -15.82
C VAL A 51 -6.60 16.24 -15.98
N GLY A 52 -6.31 16.76 -17.18
CA GLY A 52 -6.46 18.17 -17.48
C GLY A 52 -7.91 18.65 -17.36
N THR A 53 -8.85 17.89 -17.89
CA THR A 53 -10.29 18.19 -17.75
C THR A 53 -10.71 18.16 -16.27
N ALA A 54 -10.26 17.15 -15.50
CA ALA A 54 -10.54 17.09 -14.08
C ALA A 54 -9.95 18.29 -13.30
N LEU A 55 -8.73 18.72 -13.66
CA LEU A 55 -8.09 19.90 -13.08
C LEU A 55 -8.91 21.17 -13.35
N VAL A 56 -9.26 21.42 -14.62
CA VAL A 56 -10.06 22.61 -15.02
C VAL A 56 -11.40 22.61 -14.32
N THR A 57 -12.11 21.48 -14.32
CA THR A 57 -13.42 21.35 -13.66
C THR A 57 -13.30 21.62 -12.16
N THR A 58 -12.31 21.02 -11.48
CA THR A 58 -12.09 21.22 -10.04
C THR A 58 -11.75 22.69 -9.76
N ALA A 59 -10.85 23.29 -10.52
CA ALA A 59 -10.44 24.70 -10.34
C ALA A 59 -11.62 25.67 -10.56
N SER A 60 -12.52 25.38 -11.49
CA SER A 60 -13.68 26.22 -11.79
C SER A 60 -14.82 26.06 -10.78
N MET A 61 -14.97 24.86 -10.18
CA MET A 61 -16.06 24.59 -9.23
C MET A 61 -15.69 24.81 -7.76
N MET A 62 -14.40 24.86 -7.42
CA MET A 62 -13.98 25.07 -6.04
C MET A 62 -14.05 26.54 -5.66
N HIS A 63 -14.88 26.84 -4.68
CA HIS A 63 -14.94 28.16 -4.05
C HIS A 63 -13.71 28.37 -3.14
N GLY A 64 -13.14 29.57 -3.16
CA GLY A 64 -11.84 29.92 -2.55
C GLY A 64 -11.73 29.88 -1.01
N GLY A 65 -12.61 29.13 -0.33
CA GLY A 65 -12.60 28.95 1.11
C GLY A 65 -12.35 27.53 1.59
N LEU A 66 -12.36 26.54 0.67
CA LEU A 66 -12.13 25.14 1.02
C LEU A 66 -10.63 24.88 1.26
N GLY A 67 -10.29 24.42 2.46
CA GLY A 67 -8.93 24.02 2.81
C GLY A 67 -8.07 25.07 3.53
N LYS A 68 -8.63 26.20 3.95
CA LYS A 68 -7.94 27.07 4.91
C LYS A 68 -7.91 26.38 6.26
N ALA A 69 -6.76 25.79 6.60
CA ALA A 69 -6.51 25.33 7.96
C ALA A 69 -6.46 26.57 8.86
N ASP A 70 -7.25 26.58 9.93
CA ASP A 70 -7.11 27.56 11.02
C ASP A 70 -5.77 27.28 11.72
N GLY A 71 -4.79 28.11 11.46
CA GLY A 71 -3.49 28.08 12.10
C GLY A 71 -2.33 27.70 11.17
N GLU A 72 -1.19 28.30 11.41
CA GLU A 72 0.06 27.98 10.72
C GLU A 72 0.45 26.52 10.99
N ALA A 73 0.20 25.63 10.04
CA ALA A 73 0.74 24.28 10.04
C ALA A 73 2.26 24.38 9.84
N LYS A 74 3.00 24.55 10.94
CA LYS A 74 4.47 24.60 10.91
C LYS A 74 4.96 23.18 10.56
N PHE A 75 5.90 23.08 9.64
CA PHE A 75 6.61 21.82 9.33
C PHE A 75 7.13 21.09 10.58
N ARG A 76 7.38 21.83 11.66
CA ARG A 76 7.77 21.31 12.97
C ARG A 76 6.71 20.36 13.60
N HIS A 77 5.44 20.49 13.23
CA HIS A 77 4.34 19.63 13.70
C HIS A 77 4.09 18.42 12.79
N MET A 78 4.94 18.21 11.77
CA MET A 78 4.82 17.09 10.84
C MET A 78 5.11 15.73 11.49
N PHE A 79 5.94 15.71 12.55
CA PHE A 79 6.19 14.50 13.33
C PHE A 79 5.23 14.43 14.52
N SER A 80 4.74 13.23 14.82
CA SER A 80 3.96 13.02 16.04
C SER A 80 4.84 13.23 17.28
N ASN A 81 4.27 13.77 18.35
CA ASN A 81 4.94 13.81 19.67
C ASN A 81 4.99 12.43 20.32
N ASP A 82 4.29 11.43 19.76
CA ASP A 82 4.28 10.07 20.27
C ASP A 82 5.32 9.21 19.51
N ARG A 83 6.25 8.64 20.27
CA ARG A 83 7.31 7.79 19.73
C ARG A 83 6.73 6.55 19.02
N ALA A 84 5.69 5.94 19.57
CA ALA A 84 5.09 4.73 18.99
C ALA A 84 4.50 5.01 17.61
N ILE A 85 3.85 6.16 17.43
CA ILE A 85 3.31 6.59 16.13
C ILE A 85 4.44 6.86 15.12
N ASN A 86 5.53 7.50 15.53
CA ASN A 86 6.68 7.75 14.66
C ASN A 86 7.34 6.46 14.20
N VAL A 87 7.55 5.51 15.12
CA VAL A 87 8.09 4.18 14.80
C VAL A 87 7.16 3.42 13.87
N LEU A 88 5.84 3.44 14.14
CA LEU A 88 4.84 2.79 13.29
C LEU A 88 4.79 3.42 11.89
N ALA A 89 4.88 4.74 11.79
CA ALA A 89 4.95 5.44 10.52
C ALA A 89 6.22 5.08 9.73
N ALA A 90 7.39 5.02 10.39
CA ALA A 90 8.63 4.55 9.79
C ALA A 90 8.52 3.09 9.30
N ALA A 91 8.00 2.18 10.12
CA ALA A 91 7.74 0.80 9.72
C ALA A 91 6.80 0.72 8.50
N ARG A 92 5.82 1.63 8.42
CA ARG A 92 4.90 1.74 7.28
C ARG A 92 5.59 2.18 6.00
N VAL A 93 6.55 3.12 6.07
CA VAL A 93 7.38 3.51 4.91
C VAL A 93 8.03 2.27 4.31
N PHE A 94 8.72 1.48 5.13
CA PHE A 94 9.41 0.26 4.71
C PHE A 94 8.44 -0.80 4.18
N LEU A 95 7.32 -1.02 4.87
CA LEU A 95 6.32 -2.00 4.46
C LEU A 95 5.74 -1.69 3.07
N PHE A 96 5.43 -0.41 2.78
CA PHE A 96 4.88 -0.05 1.48
C PHE A 96 5.94 0.04 0.38
N ALA A 97 7.16 0.46 0.72
CA ALA A 97 8.28 0.39 -0.21
C ALA A 97 8.57 -1.05 -0.65
N SER A 98 8.44 -2.03 0.27
CA SER A 98 8.68 -3.44 -0.05
C SER A 98 7.77 -4.02 -1.13
N ARG A 99 6.53 -3.54 -1.19
CA ARG A 99 5.61 -3.93 -2.26
C ARG A 99 5.88 -3.15 -3.55
N ASP A 100 5.99 -1.82 -3.45
CA ASP A 100 6.02 -0.97 -4.64
C ASP A 100 7.36 -1.07 -5.39
N VAL A 101 8.44 -1.57 -4.74
CA VAL A 101 9.74 -1.79 -5.37
C VAL A 101 9.74 -2.85 -6.49
N TRP A 102 8.82 -3.79 -6.49
CA TRP A 102 8.65 -4.75 -7.59
C TRP A 102 7.33 -4.57 -8.34
N PHE A 103 6.28 -4.05 -7.67
CA PHE A 103 4.90 -4.05 -8.18
C PHE A 103 4.66 -3.00 -9.27
N VAL A 104 5.25 -1.80 -9.15
CA VAL A 104 4.83 -0.65 -9.96
C VAL A 104 5.49 -0.63 -11.34
N VAL A 105 6.76 -0.98 -11.43
CA VAL A 105 7.54 -0.99 -12.68
C VAL A 105 8.08 -2.39 -12.98
N GLY A 106 8.80 -3.00 -12.05
CA GLY A 106 9.51 -4.26 -12.29
C GLY A 106 8.60 -5.39 -12.77
N LEU A 107 7.51 -5.64 -12.06
CA LEU A 107 6.60 -6.73 -12.41
C LEU A 107 5.86 -6.52 -13.74
N PRO A 108 5.20 -5.37 -14.02
CA PRO A 108 4.54 -5.17 -15.30
C PRO A 108 5.49 -5.29 -16.48
N VAL A 109 6.70 -4.74 -16.37
CA VAL A 109 7.71 -4.81 -17.43
C VAL A 109 8.15 -6.26 -17.62
N TYR A 110 8.47 -6.99 -16.54
CA TYR A 110 8.87 -8.40 -16.62
C TYR A 110 7.80 -9.29 -17.27
N LEU A 111 6.54 -9.15 -16.85
CA LEU A 111 5.41 -9.91 -17.41
C LEU A 111 5.24 -9.65 -18.90
N SER A 112 5.38 -8.41 -19.37
CA SER A 112 5.18 -8.05 -20.77
C SER A 112 6.41 -8.35 -21.64
N THR A 113 7.64 -8.04 -21.18
CA THR A 113 8.84 -8.13 -22.03
C THR A 113 9.55 -9.48 -21.94
N VAL A 114 9.51 -10.14 -20.78
CA VAL A 114 10.21 -11.42 -20.56
C VAL A 114 9.24 -12.59 -20.74
N LEU A 115 8.03 -12.52 -20.15
CA LEU A 115 7.04 -13.58 -20.25
C LEU A 115 6.08 -13.42 -21.43
N GLY A 116 6.16 -12.31 -22.19
CA GLY A 116 5.33 -12.08 -23.38
C GLY A 116 3.84 -11.90 -23.12
N TRP A 117 3.45 -11.55 -21.87
CA TRP A 117 2.04 -11.31 -21.56
C TRP A 117 1.52 -10.08 -22.31
N SER A 118 0.30 -10.15 -22.81
CA SER A 118 -0.36 -8.98 -23.38
C SER A 118 -0.57 -7.89 -22.33
N TYR A 119 -0.58 -6.62 -22.72
CA TYR A 119 -0.87 -5.51 -21.81
C TYR A 119 -2.20 -5.66 -21.07
N TRP A 120 -3.20 -6.23 -21.75
CA TRP A 120 -4.45 -6.59 -21.15
C TRP A 120 -4.30 -7.63 -20.02
N GLY A 121 -3.55 -8.70 -20.26
CA GLY A 121 -3.27 -9.76 -19.28
C GLY A 121 -2.54 -9.21 -18.06
N VAL A 122 -1.52 -8.37 -18.28
CA VAL A 122 -0.80 -7.68 -17.19
C VAL A 122 -1.76 -6.78 -16.39
N GLY A 123 -2.54 -5.95 -17.06
CA GLY A 123 -3.52 -5.06 -16.42
C GLY A 123 -4.55 -5.82 -15.61
N ALA A 124 -5.11 -6.91 -16.16
CA ALA A 124 -6.08 -7.77 -15.49
C ALA A 124 -5.48 -8.44 -14.24
N PHE A 125 -4.27 -8.99 -14.35
CA PHE A 125 -3.59 -9.60 -13.19
C PHE A 125 -3.37 -8.59 -12.05
N LEU A 126 -2.83 -7.41 -12.36
CA LEU A 126 -2.60 -6.36 -11.37
C LEU A 126 -3.91 -5.85 -10.76
N ALA A 127 -4.97 -5.73 -11.57
CA ALA A 127 -6.30 -5.33 -11.11
C ALA A 127 -6.87 -6.34 -10.11
N ILE A 128 -6.89 -7.61 -10.47
CA ILE A 128 -7.39 -8.71 -9.62
C ILE A 128 -6.56 -8.79 -8.33
N TRP A 129 -5.24 -8.66 -8.44
CA TRP A 129 -4.34 -8.68 -7.28
C TRP A 129 -4.64 -7.53 -6.31
N VAL A 130 -4.81 -6.29 -6.80
CA VAL A 130 -5.11 -5.13 -5.94
C VAL A 130 -6.50 -5.22 -5.33
N ILE A 131 -7.50 -5.71 -6.07
CA ILE A 131 -8.86 -5.91 -5.57
C ILE A 131 -8.86 -6.99 -4.49
N GLY A 132 -8.22 -8.14 -4.74
CA GLY A 132 -8.09 -9.24 -3.78
C GLY A 132 -7.36 -8.81 -2.51
N TYR A 133 -6.23 -8.13 -2.64
CA TYR A 133 -5.52 -7.50 -1.52
C TYR A 133 -6.43 -6.55 -0.73
N GLY A 134 -7.18 -5.68 -1.40
CA GLY A 134 -8.11 -4.75 -0.78
C GLY A 134 -9.23 -5.46 -0.02
N ALA A 135 -9.78 -6.54 -0.57
CA ALA A 135 -10.81 -7.35 0.07
C ALA A 135 -10.28 -8.02 1.35
N VAL A 136 -9.10 -8.63 1.30
CA VAL A 136 -8.45 -9.22 2.49
C VAL A 136 -8.19 -8.16 3.56
N GLN A 137 -7.67 -7.00 3.19
CA GLN A 137 -7.39 -5.91 4.12
C GLN A 137 -8.67 -5.38 4.78
N ALA A 138 -9.75 -5.22 4.01
CA ALA A 138 -11.04 -4.75 4.52
C ALA A 138 -11.67 -5.77 5.49
N SER A 139 -11.54 -7.07 5.22
CA SER A 139 -12.06 -8.14 6.08
C SER A 139 -11.25 -8.32 7.36
N ALA A 140 -9.94 -8.09 7.31
CA ALA A 140 -9.07 -8.27 8.47
C ALA A 140 -9.29 -7.22 9.57
N ALA A 141 -9.59 -5.98 9.21
CA ALA A 141 -9.73 -4.88 10.18
C ALA A 141 -10.86 -5.08 11.22
N PRO A 142 -12.09 -5.47 10.85
CA PRO A 142 -13.15 -5.79 11.80
C PRO A 142 -12.81 -6.97 12.73
N ILE A 143 -12.16 -8.00 12.17
CA ILE A 143 -11.78 -9.21 12.92
C ILE A 143 -10.76 -8.86 14.01
N LEU A 144 -9.75 -8.06 13.68
CA LEU A 144 -8.75 -7.60 14.64
C LEU A 144 -9.37 -6.80 15.79
N ARG A 145 -10.31 -5.90 15.49
CA ARG A 145 -11.01 -5.09 16.50
C ARG A 145 -11.88 -5.95 17.42
N ARG A 146 -12.64 -6.86 16.85
CA ARG A 146 -13.50 -7.78 17.63
C ARG A 146 -12.65 -8.61 18.59
N ARG A 147 -11.56 -9.22 18.09
CA ARG A 147 -10.66 -10.03 18.92
C ARG A 147 -10.02 -9.24 20.05
N SER A 148 -9.58 -7.99 19.79
CA SER A 148 -9.03 -7.12 20.83
C SER A 148 -10.04 -6.77 21.92
N ARG A 149 -11.30 -6.52 21.57
CA ARG A 149 -12.37 -6.28 22.54
C ARG A 149 -12.67 -7.51 23.39
N GLU A 150 -12.71 -8.70 22.78
CA GLU A 150 -13.02 -9.96 23.46
C GLU A 150 -11.89 -10.38 24.42
N THR A 151 -10.64 -10.12 24.08
CA THR A 151 -9.48 -10.54 24.87
C THR A 151 -9.01 -9.50 25.88
N GLY A 152 -9.49 -8.27 25.82
CA GLY A 152 -9.06 -7.16 26.68
C GLY A 152 -7.58 -6.81 26.55
N HIS A 153 -6.88 -7.36 25.55
CA HIS A 153 -5.45 -7.10 25.35
C HIS A 153 -5.22 -5.77 24.67
N HIS A 154 -4.32 -4.97 25.24
CA HIS A 154 -3.85 -3.75 24.60
C HIS A 154 -3.16 -4.08 23.28
N PRO A 155 -3.35 -3.25 22.25
CA PRO A 155 -2.69 -3.44 20.97
C PRO A 155 -1.17 -3.30 21.12
N HIS A 156 -0.43 -4.30 20.61
CA HIS A 156 1.02 -4.38 20.70
C HIS A 156 1.65 -4.69 19.33
N GLY A 157 2.95 -4.40 19.18
CA GLY A 157 3.66 -4.53 17.90
C GLY A 157 3.97 -5.96 17.45
N ARG A 158 3.93 -6.95 18.35
CA ARG A 158 4.31 -8.35 18.04
C ARG A 158 3.63 -8.98 16.83
N PRO A 159 2.30 -8.83 16.60
CA PRO A 159 1.66 -9.34 15.39
C PRO A 159 2.21 -8.71 14.11
N ALA A 160 2.51 -7.41 14.10
CA ALA A 160 3.10 -6.73 12.96
C ALA A 160 4.49 -7.28 12.63
N THR A 161 5.33 -7.48 13.65
CA THR A 161 6.67 -8.08 13.48
C THR A 161 6.59 -9.51 12.94
N ARG A 162 5.73 -10.37 13.52
CA ARG A 162 5.58 -11.76 13.07
C ARG A 162 5.12 -11.83 11.61
N LEU A 163 4.12 -11.03 11.25
CA LEU A 163 3.63 -10.96 9.87
C LEU A 163 4.69 -10.42 8.91
N ALA A 164 5.50 -9.46 9.33
CA ALA A 164 6.61 -8.96 8.52
C ALA A 164 7.69 -10.04 8.30
N CYS A 165 8.07 -10.79 9.33
CA CYS A 165 9.01 -11.91 9.18
C CYS A 165 8.48 -12.98 8.19
N VAL A 166 7.21 -13.36 8.31
CA VAL A 166 6.57 -14.29 7.36
C VAL A 166 6.52 -13.68 5.96
N LEU A 167 6.24 -12.38 5.85
CA LEU A 167 6.17 -11.67 4.58
C LEU A 167 7.50 -11.67 3.83
N ALA A 168 8.64 -11.56 4.54
CA ALA A 168 9.97 -11.55 3.95
C ALA A 168 10.31 -12.87 3.22
N PHE A 169 9.71 -13.96 3.65
CA PHE A 169 9.90 -15.28 3.03
C PHE A 169 9.45 -15.30 1.56
N PHE A 170 8.32 -14.66 1.21
CA PHE A 170 7.74 -14.78 -0.13
C PHE A 170 8.60 -14.13 -1.22
N PRO A 171 9.04 -12.87 -1.13
CA PRO A 171 9.89 -12.31 -2.17
C PRO A 171 11.25 -13.01 -2.24
N ALA A 172 11.79 -13.53 -1.12
CA ALA A 172 13.00 -14.34 -1.14
C ALA A 172 12.76 -15.67 -1.88
N ALA A 173 11.68 -16.38 -1.57
CA ALA A 173 11.33 -17.64 -2.21
C ALA A 173 11.08 -17.46 -3.71
N ILE A 174 10.38 -16.40 -4.12
CA ILE A 174 10.17 -16.08 -5.53
C ILE A 174 11.52 -15.79 -6.21
N ALA A 175 12.37 -14.95 -5.60
CA ALA A 175 13.67 -14.60 -6.17
C ALA A 175 14.55 -15.85 -6.39
N VAL A 176 14.61 -16.75 -5.41
CA VAL A 176 15.34 -18.03 -5.53
C VAL A 176 14.71 -18.92 -6.58
N ALA A 177 13.39 -19.09 -6.60
CA ALA A 177 12.71 -19.96 -7.56
C ALA A 177 12.87 -19.47 -9.01
N LEU A 178 12.92 -18.15 -9.25
CA LEU A 178 13.18 -17.59 -10.58
C LEU A 178 14.61 -17.87 -11.09
N THR A 179 15.55 -18.23 -10.21
CA THR A 179 16.93 -18.64 -10.59
C THR A 179 17.10 -20.15 -10.70
N ALA A 180 16.09 -20.93 -10.37
CA ALA A 180 16.15 -22.40 -10.23
C ALA A 180 15.26 -23.13 -11.23
N ASP A 181 15.21 -22.69 -12.50
CA ASP A 181 14.51 -23.33 -13.64
C ASP A 181 13.03 -23.74 -13.41
N PHE A 182 12.36 -23.15 -12.40
CA PHE A 182 10.92 -23.31 -12.23
C PHE A 182 10.16 -22.43 -13.23
N ASP A 183 8.94 -22.85 -13.60
CA ASP A 183 8.07 -22.02 -14.45
C ASP A 183 7.83 -20.63 -13.84
N PRO A 184 8.36 -19.55 -14.46
CA PRO A 184 8.31 -18.23 -13.89
C PRO A 184 6.86 -17.70 -13.69
N THR A 185 5.95 -18.10 -14.57
CA THR A 185 4.54 -17.69 -14.47
C THR A 185 3.89 -18.24 -13.21
N THR A 186 4.04 -19.53 -12.97
CA THR A 186 3.49 -20.19 -11.77
C THR A 186 4.11 -19.64 -10.50
N VAL A 187 5.45 -19.46 -10.47
CA VAL A 187 6.17 -18.91 -9.33
C VAL A 187 5.68 -17.51 -9.00
N LEU A 188 5.56 -16.63 -9.99
CA LEU A 188 5.11 -15.26 -9.77
C LEU A 188 3.63 -15.21 -9.34
N VAL A 189 2.75 -15.89 -10.04
CA VAL A 189 1.31 -15.83 -9.73
C VAL A 189 1.04 -16.35 -8.31
N THR A 190 1.54 -17.55 -7.99
CA THR A 190 1.29 -18.17 -6.68
C THR A 190 2.00 -17.43 -5.55
N GLY A 191 3.28 -17.08 -5.74
CA GLY A 191 4.07 -16.37 -4.74
C GLY A 191 3.55 -14.97 -4.45
N LEU A 192 3.15 -14.23 -5.49
CA LEU A 192 2.60 -12.88 -5.30
C LEU A 192 1.18 -12.86 -4.72
N ILE A 193 0.35 -13.89 -4.98
CA ILE A 193 -0.93 -14.05 -4.28
C ILE A 193 -0.69 -14.28 -2.79
N ALA A 194 0.23 -15.17 -2.43
CA ALA A 194 0.58 -15.44 -1.03
C ALA A 194 1.19 -14.21 -0.35
N PHE A 195 2.11 -13.51 -1.02
CA PHE A 195 2.63 -12.22 -0.56
C PHE A 195 1.50 -11.22 -0.31
N GLY A 196 0.58 -11.06 -1.27
CA GLY A 196 -0.53 -10.12 -1.19
C GLY A 196 -1.44 -10.37 0.00
N PHE A 197 -1.72 -11.63 0.31
CA PHE A 197 -2.52 -12.02 1.46
C PHE A 197 -1.83 -11.60 2.78
N VAL A 198 -0.58 -11.99 2.98
CA VAL A 198 0.16 -11.67 4.22
C VAL A 198 0.43 -10.16 4.34
N PHE A 199 0.72 -9.50 3.22
CA PHE A 199 0.87 -8.04 3.16
C PHE A 199 -0.43 -7.32 3.56
N ALA A 200 -1.59 -7.78 3.08
CA ALA A 200 -2.88 -7.21 3.44
C ALA A 200 -3.17 -7.33 4.94
N MET A 201 -2.88 -8.50 5.52
CA MET A 201 -3.01 -8.73 6.96
C MET A 201 -2.09 -7.80 7.77
N ASN A 202 -0.82 -7.70 7.40
CA ASN A 202 0.14 -6.82 8.08
C ASN A 202 -0.26 -5.35 7.94
N SER A 203 -0.71 -4.93 6.76
CA SER A 203 -1.23 -3.58 6.53
C SER A 203 -2.46 -3.27 7.38
N ALA A 204 -3.36 -4.23 7.58
CA ALA A 204 -4.52 -4.09 8.46
C ALA A 204 -4.11 -3.94 9.93
N VAL A 205 -3.11 -4.74 10.40
CA VAL A 205 -2.55 -4.61 11.76
C VAL A 205 -1.95 -3.22 11.96
N HIS A 206 -1.14 -2.72 11.03
CA HIS A 206 -0.60 -1.35 11.11
C HIS A 206 -1.69 -0.28 11.16
N SER A 207 -2.76 -0.43 10.37
CA SER A 207 -3.89 0.51 10.38
C SER A 207 -4.68 0.46 11.69
N TYR A 208 -4.76 -0.71 12.32
CA TYR A 208 -5.35 -0.87 13.64
C TYR A 208 -4.48 -0.19 14.72
N LEU A 209 -3.16 -0.43 14.70
CA LEU A 209 -2.23 0.12 15.69
C LEU A 209 -2.18 1.65 15.68
N VAL A 210 -2.23 2.30 14.51
CA VAL A 210 -2.21 3.77 14.45
C VAL A 210 -3.44 4.38 15.12
N LEU A 211 -4.61 3.76 14.97
CA LEU A 211 -5.84 4.22 15.62
C LEU A 211 -5.82 3.97 17.13
N SER A 212 -5.16 2.88 17.56
CA SER A 212 -5.07 2.51 18.97
C SER A 212 -4.03 3.31 19.74
N TYR A 213 -2.96 3.77 19.08
CA TYR A 213 -1.93 4.63 19.70
C TYR A 213 -2.29 6.12 19.62
N ALA A 214 -3.22 6.50 18.75
CA ALA A 214 -3.63 7.90 18.64
C ALA A 214 -4.46 8.31 19.87
N ARG A 215 -4.09 9.45 20.50
CA ARG A 215 -4.88 10.07 21.55
C ARG A 215 -6.09 10.78 20.95
N ASP A 216 -7.18 10.82 21.66
CA ASP A 216 -8.47 11.34 21.18
C ASP A 216 -8.42 12.79 20.65
N ASP A 217 -7.56 13.62 21.22
CA ASP A 217 -7.36 15.03 20.81
C ASP A 217 -6.56 15.21 19.51
N LYS A 218 -5.80 14.17 19.04
CA LYS A 218 -4.87 14.26 17.91
C LYS A 218 -5.04 13.17 16.86
N VAL A 219 -6.15 12.43 16.88
CA VAL A 219 -6.38 11.29 15.97
C VAL A 219 -6.21 11.69 14.50
N THR A 220 -6.84 12.78 14.07
CA THR A 220 -6.80 13.24 12.67
C THR A 220 -5.37 13.56 12.21
N MET A 221 -4.57 14.22 13.04
CA MET A 221 -3.18 14.58 12.72
C MET A 221 -2.30 13.35 12.66
N ASN A 222 -2.43 12.43 13.60
CA ASN A 222 -1.65 11.18 13.65
C ASN A 222 -1.98 10.25 12.47
N VAL A 223 -3.25 10.16 12.10
CA VAL A 223 -3.70 9.42 10.92
C VAL A 223 -3.18 10.09 9.63
N GLY A 224 -3.21 11.42 9.56
CA GLY A 224 -2.62 12.17 8.44
C GLY A 224 -1.13 11.91 8.27
N PHE A 225 -0.35 11.96 9.36
CA PHE A 225 1.06 11.63 9.37
C PHE A 225 1.34 10.18 8.91
N TYR A 226 0.54 9.24 9.40
CA TYR A 226 0.63 7.84 8.98
C TYR A 226 0.34 7.65 7.47
N TYR A 227 -0.65 8.37 6.90
CA TYR A 227 -0.90 8.33 5.46
C TYR A 227 0.21 9.00 4.64
N MET A 228 0.83 10.05 5.16
CA MET A 228 2.00 10.68 4.55
C MET A 228 3.18 9.69 4.50
N ALA A 229 3.45 8.98 5.58
CA ALA A 229 4.46 7.92 5.62
C ALA A 229 4.18 6.80 4.59
N ASN A 230 2.92 6.41 4.43
CA ASN A 230 2.51 5.47 3.40
C ASN A 230 2.83 5.99 1.97
N ALA A 231 2.53 7.26 1.69
CA ALA A 231 2.84 7.87 0.40
C ALA A 231 4.36 7.96 0.17
N GLY A 232 5.12 8.31 1.20
CA GLY A 232 6.59 8.34 1.17
C GLY A 232 7.19 6.97 0.85
N GLY A 233 6.72 5.91 1.51
CA GLY A 233 7.16 4.54 1.24
C GLY A 233 6.88 4.11 -0.21
N ARG A 234 5.70 4.45 -0.72
CA ARG A 234 5.33 4.18 -2.10
C ARG A 234 6.20 4.93 -3.10
N LEU A 235 6.51 6.19 -2.84
CA LEU A 235 7.40 6.98 -3.69
C LEU A 235 8.78 6.33 -3.78
N HIS A 236 9.40 6.02 -2.64
CA HIS A 236 10.71 5.35 -2.60
C HIS A 236 10.69 4.00 -3.31
N GLY A 237 9.68 3.16 -3.04
CA GLY A 237 9.51 1.88 -3.71
C GLY A 237 9.39 2.02 -5.23
N THR A 238 8.57 2.96 -5.70
CA THR A 238 8.36 3.19 -7.15
C THR A 238 9.64 3.67 -7.85
N VAL A 239 10.36 4.64 -7.28
CA VAL A 239 11.61 5.14 -7.84
C VAL A 239 12.66 4.03 -7.92
N LEU A 240 12.82 3.29 -6.82
CA LEU A 240 13.75 2.15 -6.77
C LEU A 240 13.32 1.00 -7.67
N SER A 241 12.03 0.79 -7.92
CA SER A 241 11.53 -0.24 -8.82
C SER A 241 12.12 -0.09 -10.22
N GLY A 242 12.09 1.11 -10.79
CA GLY A 242 12.67 1.38 -12.10
C GLY A 242 14.18 1.19 -12.13
N ALA A 243 14.90 1.77 -11.17
CA ALA A 243 16.36 1.71 -11.11
C ALA A 243 16.87 0.28 -10.90
N LEU A 244 16.31 -0.43 -9.92
CA LEU A 244 16.72 -1.80 -9.61
C LEU A 244 16.37 -2.78 -10.73
N TYR A 245 15.21 -2.60 -11.37
CA TYR A 245 14.84 -3.41 -12.50
C TYR A 245 15.79 -3.23 -13.68
N GLN A 246 16.22 -2.00 -13.95
CA GLN A 246 17.18 -1.71 -15.01
C GLN A 246 18.56 -2.35 -14.79
N TRP A 247 19.03 -2.42 -13.53
CA TRP A 247 20.36 -2.94 -13.22
C TRP A 247 20.38 -4.43 -12.88
N TYR A 248 19.35 -4.92 -12.22
CA TYR A 248 19.34 -6.27 -11.63
C TYR A 248 18.08 -7.09 -11.98
N GLY A 249 17.20 -6.57 -12.85
CA GLY A 249 15.96 -7.22 -13.21
C GLY A 249 14.97 -7.35 -12.05
N LEU A 250 13.97 -8.21 -12.24
CA LEU A 250 12.93 -8.44 -11.23
C LEU A 250 13.50 -9.05 -9.93
N THR A 251 14.50 -9.92 -10.05
CA THR A 251 15.16 -10.57 -8.90
C THR A 251 15.79 -9.53 -7.97
N GLY A 252 16.42 -8.48 -8.52
CA GLY A 252 16.95 -7.37 -7.72
C GLY A 252 15.85 -6.61 -6.97
N CYS A 253 14.71 -6.36 -7.61
CA CYS A 253 13.55 -5.75 -6.95
C CYS A 253 13.00 -6.63 -5.81
N LEU A 254 12.98 -7.95 -5.99
CA LEU A 254 12.52 -8.90 -4.96
C LEU A 254 13.46 -8.94 -3.75
N TRP A 255 14.78 -8.95 -3.96
CA TRP A 255 15.74 -8.88 -2.86
C TRP A 255 15.68 -7.54 -2.11
N ALA A 256 15.48 -6.43 -2.80
CA ALA A 256 15.21 -5.15 -2.15
C ALA A 256 13.91 -5.18 -1.34
N SER A 257 12.87 -5.87 -1.84
CA SER A 257 11.64 -6.12 -1.09
C SER A 257 11.92 -6.85 0.23
N VAL A 258 12.75 -7.91 0.22
CA VAL A 258 13.18 -8.61 1.43
C VAL A 258 13.83 -7.63 2.42
N ALA A 259 14.79 -6.82 1.97
CA ALA A 259 15.47 -5.86 2.82
C ALA A 259 14.49 -4.85 3.44
N PHE A 260 13.55 -4.32 2.66
CA PHE A 260 12.51 -3.42 3.16
C PHE A 260 11.58 -4.09 4.17
N VAL A 261 11.14 -5.33 3.92
CA VAL A 261 10.28 -6.05 4.87
C VAL A 261 11.01 -6.32 6.18
N LEU A 262 12.29 -6.70 6.12
CA LEU A 262 13.11 -6.89 7.32
C LEU A 262 13.31 -5.57 8.09
N GLY A 263 13.48 -4.45 7.39
CA GLY A 263 13.47 -3.11 8.00
C GLY A 263 12.16 -2.79 8.71
N ALA A 264 11.02 -3.11 8.08
CA ALA A 264 9.71 -2.96 8.72
C ALA A 264 9.55 -3.86 9.95
N ALA A 265 10.04 -5.11 9.89
CA ALA A 265 10.03 -6.04 11.03
C ALA A 265 10.88 -5.52 12.19
N PHE A 266 12.09 -5.04 11.91
CA PHE A 266 12.99 -4.47 12.91
C PHE A 266 12.37 -3.26 13.61
N LEU A 267 11.83 -2.31 12.85
CA LEU A 267 11.13 -1.16 13.42
C LEU A 267 9.91 -1.58 14.24
N SER A 268 9.17 -2.60 13.81
CA SER A 268 8.01 -3.10 14.54
C SER A 268 8.37 -3.75 15.88
N LEU A 269 9.61 -4.23 16.06
CA LEU A 269 10.12 -4.67 17.38
C LEU A 269 10.24 -3.54 18.40
N MET A 270 10.40 -2.30 17.93
CA MET A 270 10.51 -1.12 18.79
C MET A 270 9.14 -0.58 19.24
N LEU A 271 8.05 -1.16 18.77
CA LEU A 271 6.69 -0.82 19.20
C LEU A 271 6.41 -1.39 20.60
N PRO A 272 5.50 -0.77 21.37
CA PRO A 272 5.13 -1.26 22.68
C PRO A 272 4.77 -2.74 22.68
N SER A 273 5.24 -3.50 23.66
CA SER A 273 5.06 -4.96 23.76
C SER A 273 3.91 -5.38 24.66
N SER A 274 3.33 -4.47 25.41
CA SER A 274 2.18 -4.68 26.34
C SER A 274 1.62 -3.35 26.79
#